data_0f89197d07ce2109b93e56e511c30d83
#
_entry.id   0f89197d07ce2109b93e56e511c30d83
#
_cell.length_a   1.000
_cell.length_b   1.000
_cell.length_c   1.000
_cell.angle_alpha   90.00
_cell.angle_beta   90.00
_cell.angle_gamma   90.00
#
_symmetry.space_group_name_H-M   'P 1'
#
loop_
_entity.id
_entity.type
_entity.pdbx_description
1 polymer ?
#
loop_
_entity_poly.entity_id
_entity_poly.type
_entity_poly.pdbx_seq_one_letter_code
_entity_poly.pdbx_strand_id
1 'polypeptide(L)'
;MLIGLLQDDATRSYAMLGKAVGLSSGAAHERVRKLRERGVIRRTTIDVDQEALGRAVTAYVLVDGNTWMGDSGDRLAAIPEVEEAHVIAGPASVLLKVRTSGPKELQDLLRQVFQVDGVTGTQTVVVLQTLFERTLK
;
A
#
# COMPACT_ATOMS: atom_id res chain seq x y z
N MET A 1 -21.41 2.87 8.64
CA MET A 1 -21.50 1.79 9.62
C MET A 1 -21.08 0.45 9.04
N LEU A 2 -21.57 0.06 7.88
CA LEU A 2 -21.11 -1.18 7.22
C LEU A 2 -19.58 -1.15 6.93
N ILE A 3 -19.07 -0.03 6.45
CA ILE A 3 -17.65 0.12 6.16
C ILE A 3 -16.79 -0.15 7.41
N GLY A 4 -17.16 0.45 8.53
CA GLY A 4 -16.43 0.25 9.78
C GLY A 4 -16.43 -1.21 10.24
N LEU A 5 -17.55 -1.89 10.12
CA LEU A 5 -17.66 -3.32 10.48
C LEU A 5 -16.78 -4.18 9.59
N LEU A 6 -16.73 -3.88 8.28
CA LEU A 6 -15.89 -4.61 7.33
C LEU A 6 -14.41 -4.29 7.51
N GLN A 7 -14.06 -3.08 7.93
CA GLN A 7 -12.69 -2.73 8.27
C GLN A 7 -12.20 -3.48 9.50
N ASP A 8 -13.09 -3.74 10.47
CA ASP A 8 -12.77 -4.55 11.64
C ASP A 8 -12.63 -6.03 11.28
N ASP A 9 -13.55 -6.55 10.48
CA ASP A 9 -13.56 -7.96 10.10
C ASP A 9 -14.32 -8.14 8.78
N ALA A 10 -13.60 -8.30 7.69
CA ALA A 10 -14.17 -8.47 6.36
C ALA A 10 -14.80 -9.85 6.15
N THR A 11 -14.62 -10.78 7.09
CA THR A 11 -15.19 -12.14 7.01
C THR A 11 -16.62 -12.24 7.54
N ARG A 12 -17.15 -11.16 8.10
CA ARG A 12 -18.53 -11.14 8.61
C ARG A 12 -19.52 -11.46 7.51
N SER A 13 -20.51 -12.30 7.84
CA SER A 13 -21.59 -12.64 6.91
C SER A 13 -22.50 -11.43 6.69
N TYR A 14 -23.21 -11.43 5.55
CA TYR A 14 -24.20 -10.38 5.29
C TYR A 14 -25.35 -10.40 6.30
N ALA A 15 -25.69 -11.58 6.84
CA ALA A 15 -26.68 -11.68 7.90
C ALA A 15 -26.23 -10.93 9.16
N MET A 16 -24.98 -11.12 9.58
CA MET A 16 -24.42 -10.41 10.74
C MET A 16 -24.30 -8.91 10.49
N LEU A 17 -23.84 -8.51 9.30
CA LEU A 17 -23.74 -7.11 8.92
C LEU A 17 -25.11 -6.42 8.94
N GLY A 18 -26.11 -7.07 8.34
CA GLY A 18 -27.47 -6.54 8.32
C GLY A 18 -28.06 -6.37 9.70
N LYS A 19 -27.89 -7.39 10.55
CA LYS A 19 -28.37 -7.34 11.93
C LYS A 19 -27.76 -6.16 12.69
N ALA A 20 -26.47 -5.89 12.49
CA ALA A 20 -25.77 -4.81 13.19
C ALA A 20 -26.26 -3.42 12.77
N VAL A 21 -26.78 -3.25 11.57
CA VAL A 21 -27.20 -1.94 11.02
C VAL A 21 -28.70 -1.86 10.72
N GLY A 22 -29.48 -2.86 11.15
CA GLY A 22 -30.94 -2.86 10.97
C GLY A 22 -31.38 -3.18 9.56
N LEU A 23 -30.65 -3.98 8.80
CA LEU A 23 -30.97 -4.39 7.45
C LEU A 23 -31.15 -5.89 7.34
N SER A 24 -31.91 -6.33 6.33
CA SER A 24 -31.92 -7.75 5.95
C SER A 24 -30.54 -8.14 5.38
N SER A 25 -30.29 -9.45 5.33
CA SER A 25 -29.08 -9.99 4.71
C SER A 25 -28.94 -9.54 3.25
N GLY A 26 -30.03 -9.61 2.47
CA GLY A 26 -30.04 -9.16 1.08
C GLY A 26 -29.81 -7.67 0.90
N ALA A 27 -30.37 -6.85 1.78
CA ALA A 27 -30.14 -5.40 1.74
C ALA A 27 -28.69 -5.05 2.11
N ALA A 28 -28.10 -5.74 3.09
CA ALA A 28 -26.69 -5.58 3.43
C ALA A 28 -25.78 -5.96 2.27
N HIS A 29 -26.05 -7.10 1.62
CA HIS A 29 -25.33 -7.54 0.44
C HIS A 29 -25.36 -6.48 -0.68
N GLU A 30 -26.54 -5.95 -0.96
CA GLU A 30 -26.73 -4.94 -2.01
C GLU A 30 -25.97 -3.65 -1.69
N ARG A 31 -25.96 -3.22 -0.43
CA ARG A 31 -25.20 -2.03 -0.02
C ARG A 31 -23.70 -2.21 -0.19
N VAL A 32 -23.17 -3.36 0.21
CA VAL A 32 -21.75 -3.68 0.04
C VAL A 32 -21.38 -3.71 -1.45
N ARG A 33 -22.25 -4.34 -2.28
CA ARG A 33 -22.06 -4.37 -3.73
C ARG A 33 -21.95 -2.96 -4.33
N LYS A 34 -22.84 -2.07 -3.94
CA LYS A 34 -22.80 -0.67 -4.39
C LYS A 34 -21.54 0.07 -3.95
N LEU A 35 -21.07 -0.17 -2.73
CA LEU A 35 -19.81 0.42 -2.25
C LEU A 35 -18.62 -0.05 -3.08
N ARG A 36 -18.61 -1.31 -3.51
CA ARG A 36 -17.58 -1.83 -4.42
C ARG A 36 -17.67 -1.19 -5.80
N GLU A 37 -18.86 -1.10 -6.37
CA GLU A 37 -19.07 -0.48 -7.69
C GLU A 37 -18.64 0.97 -7.73
N ARG A 38 -18.90 1.72 -6.65
CA ARG A 38 -18.52 3.14 -6.54
C ARG A 38 -17.03 3.34 -6.21
N GLY A 39 -16.28 2.26 -5.98
CA GLY A 39 -14.87 2.33 -5.62
C GLY A 39 -14.58 2.76 -4.18
N VAL A 40 -15.61 2.83 -3.31
CA VAL A 40 -15.40 3.11 -1.88
C VAL A 40 -14.69 1.93 -1.23
N ILE A 41 -15.15 0.71 -1.50
CA ILE A 41 -14.42 -0.51 -1.17
C ILE A 41 -13.59 -0.88 -2.38
N ARG A 42 -12.30 -0.60 -2.33
CA ARG A 42 -11.40 -0.86 -3.46
C ARG A 42 -11.02 -2.32 -3.58
N ARG A 43 -10.86 -3.01 -2.45
CA ARG A 43 -10.53 -4.43 -2.41
C ARG A 43 -10.81 -5.01 -1.03
N THR A 44 -10.93 -6.32 -0.99
CA THR A 44 -10.96 -7.11 0.24
C THR A 44 -9.67 -7.91 0.31
N THR A 45 -8.94 -7.81 1.42
CA THR A 45 -7.64 -8.44 1.57
C THR A 45 -7.40 -8.82 3.03
N ILE A 46 -6.26 -9.44 3.28
CA ILE A 46 -5.80 -9.76 4.63
C ILE A 46 -4.55 -8.95 4.95
N ASP A 47 -4.33 -8.69 6.22
CA ASP A 47 -3.10 -8.12 6.73
C ASP A 47 -2.19 -9.28 7.17
N VAL A 48 -0.94 -9.27 6.71
CA VAL A 48 0.00 -10.38 6.91
C VAL A 48 1.27 -9.85 7.56
N ASP A 49 1.81 -10.62 8.50
CA ASP A 49 3.14 -10.36 9.04
C ASP A 49 4.18 -10.55 7.93
N GLN A 50 4.78 -9.47 7.47
CA GLN A 50 5.73 -9.47 6.37
C GLN A 50 7.03 -10.20 6.71
N GLU A 51 7.44 -10.22 7.99
CA GLU A 51 8.60 -10.99 8.42
C GLU A 51 8.38 -12.49 8.19
N ALA A 52 7.16 -12.97 8.45
CA ALA A 52 6.80 -14.37 8.23
C ALA A 52 6.91 -14.76 6.74
N LEU A 53 6.81 -13.79 5.83
CA LEU A 53 6.98 -13.98 4.39
C LEU A 53 8.41 -13.73 3.92
N GLY A 54 9.35 -13.55 4.84
CA GLY A 54 10.75 -13.29 4.49
C GLY A 54 11.02 -11.87 3.99
N ARG A 55 10.15 -10.91 4.29
CA ARG A 55 10.26 -9.51 3.86
C ARG A 55 10.36 -8.61 5.08
N ALA A 56 11.44 -8.77 5.84
CA ALA A 56 11.62 -8.11 7.13
C ALA A 56 12.10 -6.65 7.04
N VAL A 57 12.66 -6.24 5.89
CA VAL A 57 13.23 -4.89 5.75
C VAL A 57 12.23 -3.98 5.05
N THR A 58 11.81 -2.94 5.77
CA THR A 58 10.99 -1.84 5.23
C THR A 58 11.86 -0.60 5.11
N ALA A 59 11.77 0.09 3.99
CA ALA A 59 12.48 1.33 3.77
C ALA A 59 11.62 2.33 3.00
N TYR A 60 11.96 3.60 3.19
CA TYR A 60 11.40 4.68 2.38
C TYR A 60 12.52 5.26 1.53
N VAL A 61 12.27 5.43 0.25
CA VAL A 61 13.25 5.92 -0.70
C VAL A 61 12.78 7.25 -1.25
N LEU A 62 13.57 8.30 -1.00
CA LEU A 62 13.37 9.60 -1.62
C LEU A 62 14.12 9.59 -2.95
N VAL A 63 13.41 9.84 -4.05
CA VAL A 63 13.96 9.79 -5.40
C VAL A 63 14.02 11.19 -5.97
N ASP A 64 15.22 11.63 -6.35
CA ASP A 64 15.43 12.87 -7.07
C ASP A 64 15.40 12.61 -8.57
N GLY A 65 14.85 13.56 -9.32
CA GLY A 65 14.78 13.48 -10.77
C GLY A 65 15.08 14.81 -11.42
N ASN A 66 15.57 14.76 -12.65
CA ASN A 66 15.87 15.96 -13.46
C ASN A 66 14.73 16.34 -14.41
N THR A 67 13.63 15.59 -14.37
CA THR A 67 12.43 15.83 -15.16
C THR A 67 11.19 15.60 -14.27
N TRP A 68 10.02 15.89 -14.81
CA TRP A 68 8.78 15.52 -14.15
C TRP A 68 8.69 14.01 -14.00
N MET A 69 8.56 13.53 -12.75
CA MET A 69 8.56 12.09 -12.44
C MET A 69 7.14 11.51 -12.35
N GLY A 70 6.10 12.32 -12.52
CA GLY A 70 4.71 11.85 -12.41
C GLY A 70 4.31 10.80 -13.46
N ASP A 71 5.07 10.68 -14.55
CA ASP A 71 4.81 9.71 -15.61
C ASP A 71 5.61 8.41 -15.43
N SER A 72 6.34 8.28 -14.32
CA SER A 72 7.19 7.11 -14.06
C SER A 72 6.46 5.97 -13.34
N GLY A 73 5.15 6.10 -13.10
CA GLY A 73 4.38 5.15 -12.32
C GLY A 73 4.47 3.72 -12.80
N ASP A 74 4.33 3.50 -14.11
CA ASP A 74 4.38 2.15 -14.68
C ASP A 74 5.74 1.50 -14.48
N ARG A 75 6.82 2.25 -14.63
CA ARG A 75 8.19 1.76 -14.46
C ARG A 75 8.49 1.43 -13.01
N LEU A 76 8.01 2.26 -12.08
CA LEU A 76 8.15 2.01 -10.65
C LEU A 76 7.29 0.82 -10.21
N ALA A 77 6.07 0.71 -10.74
CA ALA A 77 5.18 -0.40 -10.45
C ALA A 77 5.71 -1.75 -10.98
N ALA A 78 6.59 -1.71 -11.98
CA ALA A 78 7.23 -2.92 -12.51
C ALA A 78 8.27 -3.52 -11.55
N ILE A 79 8.66 -2.78 -10.50
CA ILE A 79 9.56 -3.27 -9.45
C ILE A 79 8.70 -3.86 -8.32
N PRO A 80 8.67 -5.20 -8.15
CA PRO A 80 7.70 -5.82 -7.22
C PRO A 80 7.85 -5.40 -5.76
N GLU A 81 9.07 -5.04 -5.34
CA GLU A 81 9.36 -4.65 -3.96
C GLU A 81 8.89 -3.23 -3.63
N VAL A 82 8.51 -2.45 -4.64
CA VAL A 82 7.90 -1.13 -4.45
C VAL A 82 6.42 -1.32 -4.13
N GLU A 83 6.04 -1.01 -2.89
CA GLU A 83 4.65 -1.14 -2.44
C GLU A 83 3.83 0.11 -2.76
N GLU A 84 4.44 1.28 -2.67
CA GLU A 84 3.80 2.57 -2.89
C GLU A 84 4.77 3.51 -3.57
N ALA A 85 4.24 4.37 -4.43
CA ALA A 85 5.01 5.43 -5.07
C ALA A 85 4.15 6.70 -5.11
N HIS A 86 4.70 7.79 -4.60
CA HIS A 86 4.00 9.07 -4.50
C HIS A 86 4.84 10.19 -5.08
N VAL A 87 4.24 11.02 -5.91
CA VAL A 87 4.86 12.31 -6.26
C VAL A 87 4.67 13.22 -5.07
N ILE A 88 5.75 13.84 -4.61
CA ILE A 88 5.72 14.66 -3.41
C ILE A 88 6.20 16.09 -3.71
N ALA A 89 5.78 17.01 -2.87
CA ALA A 89 6.33 18.35 -2.80
C ALA A 89 7.22 18.40 -1.56
N GLY A 90 8.52 18.60 -1.75
CA GLY A 90 9.46 18.60 -0.62
C GLY A 90 10.88 18.33 -1.06
N PRO A 91 11.65 17.56 -0.27
CA PRO A 91 13.09 17.39 -0.50
C PRO A 91 13.43 16.53 -1.71
N ALA A 92 12.46 15.89 -2.34
CA ALA A 92 12.66 15.03 -3.50
C ALA A 92 11.43 15.07 -4.40
N SER A 93 11.49 14.38 -5.54
CA SER A 93 10.39 14.33 -6.51
C SER A 93 9.40 13.21 -6.21
N VAL A 94 9.87 12.06 -5.74
CA VAL A 94 9.05 10.88 -5.50
C VAL A 94 9.44 10.25 -4.17
N LEU A 95 8.45 9.75 -3.45
CA LEU A 95 8.64 8.94 -2.25
C LEU A 95 8.15 7.53 -2.53
N LEU A 96 9.02 6.56 -2.30
CA LEU A 96 8.68 5.14 -2.40
C LEU A 96 8.62 4.52 -1.02
N LYS A 97 7.68 3.61 -0.83
CA LYS A 97 7.73 2.64 0.26
C LYS A 97 8.12 1.30 -0.35
N VAL A 98 9.18 0.71 0.17
CA VAL A 98 9.72 -0.54 -0.35
C VAL A 98 9.85 -1.57 0.76
N ARG A 99 9.81 -2.83 0.37
CA ARG A 99 9.96 -3.93 1.31
C ARG A 99 10.80 -5.02 0.68
N THR A 100 11.84 -5.45 1.39
CA THR A 100 12.81 -6.42 0.90
C THR A 100 13.14 -7.45 1.99
N SER A 101 13.85 -8.51 1.59
CA SER A 101 14.27 -9.56 2.51
C SER A 101 15.54 -9.19 3.29
N GLY A 102 16.37 -8.29 2.79
CA GLY A 102 17.62 -7.92 3.44
C GLY A 102 18.35 -6.78 2.75
N PRO A 103 19.52 -6.40 3.27
CA PRO A 103 20.30 -5.28 2.72
C PRO A 103 20.74 -5.46 1.27
N LYS A 104 21.10 -6.68 0.89
CA LYS A 104 21.52 -6.97 -0.50
C LYS A 104 20.36 -6.76 -1.46
N GLU A 105 19.20 -7.23 -1.12
CA GLU A 105 17.98 -7.11 -1.92
C GLU A 105 17.55 -5.63 -2.00
N LEU A 106 17.77 -4.87 -0.95
CA LEU A 106 17.55 -3.42 -0.96
C LEU A 106 18.52 -2.74 -1.93
N GLN A 107 19.79 -3.14 -1.94
CA GLN A 107 20.76 -2.62 -2.90
C GLN A 107 20.33 -2.93 -4.33
N ASP A 108 19.88 -4.14 -4.62
CA ASP A 108 19.41 -4.54 -5.94
C ASP A 108 18.19 -3.71 -6.36
N LEU A 109 17.27 -3.47 -5.43
CA LEU A 109 16.12 -2.60 -5.64
C LEU A 109 16.57 -1.17 -6.02
N LEU A 110 17.49 -0.59 -5.25
CA LEU A 110 17.97 0.76 -5.53
C LEU A 110 18.63 0.85 -6.90
N ARG A 111 19.36 -0.19 -7.31
CA ARG A 111 19.92 -0.25 -8.66
C ARG A 111 18.82 -0.19 -9.72
N GLN A 112 17.73 -0.90 -9.53
CA GLN A 112 16.60 -0.86 -10.45
C GLN A 112 15.96 0.53 -10.49
N VAL A 113 15.82 1.19 -9.35
CA VAL A 113 15.28 2.56 -9.28
C VAL A 113 16.17 3.52 -10.07
N PHE A 114 17.49 3.40 -9.98
CA PHE A 114 18.44 4.22 -10.75
C PHE A 114 18.33 4.00 -12.26
N GLN A 115 17.79 2.88 -12.70
CA GLN A 115 17.57 2.62 -14.14
C GLN A 115 16.30 3.27 -14.69
N VAL A 116 15.46 3.83 -13.84
CA VAL A 116 14.29 4.58 -14.27
C VAL A 116 14.75 5.92 -14.85
N ASP A 117 14.26 6.24 -16.05
CA ASP A 117 14.65 7.47 -16.74
C ASP A 117 14.35 8.71 -15.88
N GLY A 118 15.30 9.60 -15.81
CA GLY A 118 15.17 10.86 -15.11
C GLY A 118 15.66 10.82 -13.67
N VAL A 119 15.90 9.64 -13.10
CA VAL A 119 16.42 9.53 -11.73
C VAL A 119 17.86 10.02 -11.66
N THR A 120 18.13 10.95 -10.76
CA THR A 120 19.48 11.51 -10.54
C THR A 120 20.08 11.13 -9.21
N GLY A 121 19.29 10.69 -8.26
CA GLY A 121 19.77 10.30 -6.95
C GLY A 121 18.67 9.71 -6.08
N THR A 122 19.10 9.06 -5.02
CA THR A 122 18.17 8.51 -4.01
C THR A 122 18.71 8.73 -2.62
N GLN A 123 17.81 8.87 -1.66
CA GLN A 123 18.11 8.82 -0.22
C GLN A 123 17.21 7.78 0.40
N THR A 124 17.79 6.82 1.10
CA THR A 124 17.04 5.71 1.68
C THR A 124 16.99 5.85 3.19
N VAL A 125 15.78 5.72 3.73
CA VAL A 125 15.54 5.67 5.18
C VAL A 125 15.07 4.27 5.51
N VAL A 126 15.90 3.52 6.24
CA VAL A 126 15.55 2.15 6.63
C VAL A 126 14.84 2.17 7.97
N VAL A 127 13.69 1.51 8.03
CA VAL A 127 12.94 1.35 9.29
C VAL A 127 13.70 0.35 10.15
N LEU A 128 14.10 0.77 11.35
CA LEU A 128 14.76 -0.12 12.32
C LEU A 128 13.74 -0.85 13.18
N GLN A 129 12.67 -0.16 13.55
CA GLN A 129 11.63 -0.71 14.40
C GLN A 129 10.33 0.04 14.12
N THR A 130 9.26 -0.70 13.91
CA THR A 130 7.92 -0.12 13.85
C THR A 130 7.32 -0.15 15.25
N LEU A 131 6.99 1.03 15.77
CA LEU A 131 6.40 1.13 17.10
C LEU A 131 4.94 0.68 17.08
N PHE A 132 4.20 1.11 16.08
CA PHE A 132 2.85 0.63 15.81
C PHE A 132 2.41 1.00 14.40
N GLU A 133 1.48 0.22 13.89
CA GLU A 133 0.71 0.52 12.69
C GLU A 133 -0.76 0.29 13.01
N ARG A 134 -1.63 1.17 12.52
CA ARG A 134 -3.07 1.01 12.73
C ARG A 134 -3.75 0.63 11.43
N THR A 135 -4.71 -0.27 11.53
CA THR A 135 -5.68 -0.47 10.47
C THR A 135 -6.51 0.81 10.34
N LEU A 136 -6.58 1.35 9.14
CA LEU A 136 -7.35 2.56 8.89
C LEU A 136 -8.86 2.27 9.00
N LYS A 137 -9.54 3.12 9.75
CA LYS A 137 -10.99 3.02 9.95
C LYS A 137 -11.65 4.34 9.61
#